data_92f77d1cbfc262d35dbe78e06a788d1b
#
_entry.id   92f77d1cbfc262d35dbe78e06a788d1b
#
_cell.length_a   1.000
_cell.length_b   1.000
_cell.length_c   1.000
_cell.angle_alpha   90.00
_cell.angle_beta   90.00
_cell.angle_gamma   90.00
#
_symmetry.space_group_name_H-M   'P 1'
#
loop_
_entity.id
_entity.type
_entity.pdbx_description
1 polymer ?
#
loop_
_entity_poly.entity_id
_entity_poly.type
_entity_poly.pdbx_seq_one_letter_code
_entity_poly.pdbx_strand_id
1 'polypeptide(L)'
;MSIVFSLIYTVGIAQNNNNLYVTDRSSVIIDVSAIISTGIFSEKIVDNTQWINYSLDVSPSEPLSSISVSIASGTVPNGIELYIQAGSHVGSGRGKTGRPTGKIRIDNVPKVLINDIGNSYTGNGKNQGHQLTLSMVITDFSLLQPGDYTLYILYTLKQ
;
A
#
# COMPACT_ATOMS: atom_id res chain seq x y z
N MET A 1 -19.31 0.51 -20.14
CA MET A 1 -19.03 1.45 -19.01
C MET A 1 -17.59 1.23 -18.62
N SER A 2 -16.72 2.21 -18.80
CA SER A 2 -15.31 2.11 -18.42
C SER A 2 -15.11 2.89 -17.13
N ILE A 3 -14.44 2.27 -16.17
CA ILE A 3 -13.94 2.90 -14.96
C ILE A 3 -12.45 2.54 -14.89
N VAL A 4 -11.59 3.54 -14.96
CA VAL A 4 -10.14 3.36 -14.95
C VAL A 4 -9.57 4.01 -13.70
N PHE A 5 -8.75 3.29 -12.96
CA PHE A 5 -7.99 3.81 -11.83
C PHE A 5 -6.52 3.97 -12.19
N SER A 6 -5.99 5.12 -11.86
CA SER A 6 -4.54 5.33 -11.80
C SER A 6 -4.12 5.48 -10.35
N LEU A 7 -3.25 4.60 -9.88
CA LEU A 7 -2.72 4.62 -8.52
C LEU A 7 -1.29 5.13 -8.56
N ILE A 8 -1.02 6.20 -7.86
CA ILE A 8 0.31 6.81 -7.75
C ILE A 8 0.78 6.69 -6.31
N TYR A 9 1.99 6.21 -6.13
CA TYR A 9 2.57 5.96 -4.81
C TYR A 9 3.54 7.07 -4.43
N THR A 10 3.36 7.63 -3.24
CA THR A 10 4.26 8.63 -2.66
C THR A 10 4.76 8.16 -1.30
N VAL A 11 5.94 8.65 -0.92
CA VAL A 11 6.59 8.30 0.34
C VAL A 11 6.88 9.56 1.12
N GLY A 12 6.41 9.60 2.36
CA GLY A 12 6.76 10.64 3.32
C GLY A 12 7.72 10.09 4.39
N ILE A 13 8.81 10.79 4.64
CA ILE A 13 9.81 10.45 5.66
C ILE A 13 9.81 11.54 6.72
N ALA A 14 9.68 11.15 7.98
CA ALA A 14 9.91 12.01 9.14
C ALA A 14 11.32 11.75 9.69
N GLN A 15 12.23 12.64 9.40
CA GLN A 15 13.58 12.86 9.96
C GLN A 15 14.62 11.72 10.02
N ASN A 16 15.91 12.14 9.88
CA ASN A 16 17.20 11.46 10.08
C ASN A 16 17.42 10.22 9.19
N ASN A 17 18.53 10.07 8.53
CA ASN A 17 19.12 8.92 7.79
C ASN A 17 18.20 7.70 7.47
N ASN A 18 16.91 7.80 7.77
CA ASN A 18 15.88 6.81 7.55
C ASN A 18 15.37 6.88 6.12
N ASN A 19 15.40 5.78 5.42
CA ASN A 19 14.93 5.69 4.04
C ASN A 19 13.72 4.78 3.97
N LEU A 20 12.70 5.23 3.24
CA LEU A 20 11.53 4.44 2.88
C LEU A 20 11.30 4.59 1.37
N TYR A 21 11.11 3.53 0.64
CA TYR A 21 10.69 3.60 -0.75
C TYR A 21 9.85 2.39 -1.16
N VAL A 22 9.02 2.58 -2.17
CA VAL A 22 8.24 1.53 -2.82
C VAL A 22 8.85 1.28 -4.20
N THR A 23 9.13 0.02 -4.52
CA THR A 23 9.63 -0.36 -5.85
C THR A 23 8.55 -0.18 -6.89
N ASP A 24 8.97 0.02 -8.13
CA ASP A 24 8.06 0.17 -9.28
C ASP A 24 6.97 1.21 -9.02
N ARG A 25 7.38 2.48 -8.87
CA ARG A 25 6.47 3.63 -8.71
C ARG A 25 5.60 3.89 -9.95
N SER A 26 5.44 2.90 -10.81
CA SER A 26 4.54 2.98 -11.95
C SER A 26 3.09 3.05 -11.49
N SER A 27 2.30 3.88 -12.17
CA SER A 27 0.86 3.88 -11.95
C SER A 27 0.27 2.51 -12.30
N VAL A 28 -0.55 1.97 -11.42
CA VAL A 28 -1.34 0.78 -11.71
C VAL A 28 -2.66 1.23 -12.34
N ILE A 29 -2.95 0.74 -13.53
CA ILE A 29 -4.22 0.99 -14.23
C ILE A 29 -5.14 -0.20 -14.00
N ILE A 30 -6.32 0.06 -13.45
CA ILE A 30 -7.34 -0.95 -13.19
C ILE A 30 -8.55 -0.65 -14.05
N ASP A 31 -8.84 -1.52 -15.01
CA ASP A 31 -10.08 -1.48 -15.76
C ASP A 31 -11.17 -2.28 -15.05
N VAL A 32 -12.08 -1.57 -14.42
CA VAL A 32 -13.18 -2.18 -13.65
C VAL A 32 -14.22 -2.82 -14.58
N SER A 33 -14.33 -2.38 -15.85
CA SER A 33 -15.28 -2.94 -16.80
C SER A 33 -15.01 -4.43 -17.08
N ALA A 34 -13.74 -4.82 -17.12
CA ALA A 34 -13.33 -6.21 -17.25
C ALA A 34 -13.74 -7.07 -16.04
N ILE A 35 -13.78 -6.48 -14.85
CA ILE A 35 -14.19 -7.16 -13.62
C ILE A 35 -15.71 -7.35 -13.58
N ILE A 36 -16.46 -6.33 -13.97
CA ILE A 36 -17.94 -6.34 -14.02
C ILE A 36 -18.45 -7.41 -15.00
N SER A 37 -17.77 -7.58 -16.13
CA SER A 37 -18.20 -8.54 -17.16
C SER A 37 -18.19 -10.01 -16.69
N THR A 38 -17.47 -10.32 -15.62
CA THR A 38 -17.42 -11.69 -15.07
C THR A 38 -18.58 -12.02 -14.13
N GLY A 39 -19.38 -11.03 -13.71
CA GLY A 39 -20.48 -11.19 -12.75
C GLY A 39 -20.05 -11.64 -11.36
N ILE A 40 -18.75 -11.62 -11.06
CA ILE A 40 -18.20 -12.07 -9.78
C ILE A 40 -18.02 -10.87 -8.85
N PHE A 41 -18.76 -10.87 -7.76
CA PHE A 41 -18.72 -9.85 -6.68
C PHE A 41 -17.64 -10.14 -5.63
N SER A 42 -16.60 -10.89 -5.97
CA SER A 42 -15.54 -11.24 -5.03
C SER A 42 -14.40 -10.22 -5.06
N GLU A 43 -13.66 -10.17 -3.96
CA GLU A 43 -12.40 -9.43 -3.90
C GLU A 43 -11.47 -9.85 -5.04
N LYS A 44 -10.86 -8.87 -5.71
CA LYS A 44 -9.89 -9.09 -6.76
C LYS A 44 -8.57 -8.42 -6.44
N ILE A 45 -7.48 -9.19 -6.52
CA ILE A 45 -6.13 -8.62 -6.49
C ILE A 45 -5.93 -7.82 -7.77
N VAL A 46 -5.59 -6.55 -7.62
CA VAL A 46 -5.37 -5.60 -8.72
C VAL A 46 -3.90 -5.28 -8.94
N ASP A 47 -3.08 -5.39 -7.89
CA ASP A 47 -1.62 -5.32 -7.99
C ASP A 47 -0.96 -6.10 -6.83
N ASN A 48 0.10 -6.83 -7.14
CA ASN A 48 0.97 -7.50 -6.17
C ASN A 48 2.46 -7.42 -6.59
N THR A 49 2.79 -6.44 -7.42
CA THR A 49 4.15 -6.28 -7.96
C THR A 49 5.02 -5.37 -7.11
N GLN A 50 4.40 -4.58 -6.24
CA GLN A 50 5.04 -3.57 -5.41
C GLN A 50 5.72 -4.19 -4.18
N TRP A 51 6.84 -3.59 -3.80
CA TRP A 51 7.59 -3.95 -2.60
C TRP A 51 7.91 -2.69 -1.81
N ILE A 52 7.70 -2.75 -0.49
CA ILE A 52 8.11 -1.69 0.41
C ILE A 52 9.45 -2.05 1.05
N ASN A 53 10.40 -1.16 0.89
CA ASN A 53 11.76 -1.30 1.39
C ASN A 53 12.09 -0.11 2.30
N TYR A 54 12.87 -0.36 3.33
CA TYR A 54 13.32 0.69 4.23
C TYR A 54 14.63 0.35 4.94
N SER A 55 15.28 1.40 5.38
CA SER A 55 16.42 1.35 6.28
C SER A 55 16.16 2.32 7.42
N LEU A 56 16.18 1.84 8.65
CA LEU A 56 15.97 2.63 9.85
C LEU A 56 17.11 2.43 10.82
N ASP A 57 17.58 3.55 11.35
CA ASP A 57 18.49 3.59 12.50
C ASP A 57 17.68 4.05 13.72
N VAL A 58 17.25 3.08 14.52
CA VAL A 58 16.45 3.32 15.74
C VAL A 58 17.30 2.91 16.93
N SER A 59 17.56 3.88 17.80
CA SER A 59 18.30 3.64 19.04
C SER A 59 17.52 2.70 19.98
N PRO A 60 18.18 1.83 20.76
CA PRO A 60 17.51 0.96 21.72
C PRO A 60 16.63 1.67 22.75
N SER A 61 16.88 2.96 23.00
CA SER A 61 16.11 3.79 23.95
C SER A 61 14.91 4.50 23.28
N GLU A 62 14.78 4.42 21.96
CA GLU A 62 13.71 5.09 21.22
C GLU A 62 12.52 4.15 21.00
N PRO A 63 11.31 4.71 20.85
CA PRO A 63 10.13 3.91 20.51
C PRO A 63 10.29 3.25 19.14
N LEU A 64 9.66 2.09 19.00
CA LEU A 64 9.63 1.40 17.71
C LEU A 64 8.84 2.21 16.68
N SER A 65 9.32 2.16 15.45
CA SER A 65 8.71 2.84 14.32
C SER A 65 7.56 2.03 13.71
N SER A 66 6.75 2.71 12.92
CA SER A 66 5.68 2.11 12.13
C SER A 66 5.58 2.73 10.74
N ILE A 67 5.03 1.98 9.81
CA ILE A 67 4.67 2.48 8.49
C ILE A 67 3.16 2.48 8.39
N SER A 68 2.58 3.65 8.09
CA SER A 68 1.16 3.82 7.82
C SER A 68 0.89 4.08 6.34
N VAL A 69 -0.34 3.81 5.91
CA VAL A 69 -0.83 4.04 4.57
C VAL A 69 -2.13 4.82 4.60
N SER A 70 -2.32 5.72 3.64
CA SER A 70 -3.55 6.49 3.42
C SER A 70 -3.69 6.93 1.97
N ILE A 71 -4.88 7.39 1.57
CA ILE A 71 -5.08 8.13 0.34
C ILE A 71 -4.74 9.60 0.61
N ALA A 72 -3.72 10.11 -0.07
CA ALA A 72 -3.29 11.50 0.06
C ALA A 72 -4.12 12.45 -0.81
N SER A 73 -4.59 11.95 -1.95
CA SER A 73 -5.37 12.74 -2.91
C SER A 73 -6.20 11.81 -3.79
N GLY A 74 -7.31 12.33 -4.31
CA GLY A 74 -8.30 11.59 -5.06
C GLY A 74 -9.38 10.98 -4.17
N THR A 75 -10.41 10.43 -4.80
CA THR A 75 -11.56 9.82 -4.10
C THR A 75 -11.84 8.46 -4.70
N VAL A 76 -11.95 7.45 -3.86
CA VAL A 76 -12.44 6.12 -4.29
C VAL A 76 -13.90 6.28 -4.69
N PRO A 77 -14.31 5.83 -5.89
CA PRO A 77 -15.71 5.92 -6.30
C PRO A 77 -16.64 5.20 -5.35
N ASN A 78 -17.84 5.70 -5.21
CA ASN A 78 -18.89 5.03 -4.48
C ASN A 78 -19.13 3.63 -5.07
N GLY A 79 -19.40 2.65 -4.21
CA GLY A 79 -19.59 1.26 -4.61
C GLY A 79 -18.29 0.46 -4.78
N ILE A 80 -17.13 1.07 -4.47
CA ILE A 80 -15.82 0.40 -4.49
C ILE A 80 -15.11 0.58 -3.15
N GLU A 81 -14.45 -0.45 -2.70
CA GLU A 81 -13.49 -0.41 -1.59
C GLU A 81 -12.13 -0.93 -2.04
N LEU A 82 -11.08 -0.24 -1.59
CA LEU A 82 -9.69 -0.64 -1.83
C LEU A 82 -9.07 -1.15 -0.53
N TYR A 83 -8.31 -2.23 -0.66
CA TYR A 83 -7.61 -2.86 0.45
C TYR A 83 -6.14 -3.03 0.11
N ILE A 84 -5.29 -2.93 1.11
CA ILE A 84 -3.86 -3.22 1.00
C ILE A 84 -3.44 -4.18 2.11
N GLN A 85 -2.48 -5.02 1.79
CA GLN A 85 -1.83 -5.92 2.73
C GLN A 85 -0.33 -5.94 2.46
N ALA A 86 0.49 -5.85 3.51
CA ALA A 86 1.91 -6.16 3.44
C ALA A 86 2.12 -7.64 3.78
N GLY A 87 2.95 -8.31 3.01
CA GLY A 87 3.42 -9.66 3.32
C GLY A 87 4.50 -9.66 4.41
N SER A 88 4.86 -10.83 4.91
CA SER A 88 6.01 -10.98 5.78
C SER A 88 7.30 -10.53 5.09
N HIS A 89 8.29 -10.08 5.88
CA HIS A 89 9.59 -9.72 5.33
C HIS A 89 10.25 -10.92 4.62
N VAL A 90 10.80 -10.67 3.45
CA VAL A 90 11.60 -11.62 2.68
C VAL A 90 12.90 -10.97 2.20
N GLY A 91 13.86 -11.80 1.81
CA GLY A 91 15.13 -11.35 1.26
C GLY A 91 16.24 -11.22 2.30
N SER A 92 17.28 -10.46 1.96
CA SER A 92 18.54 -10.36 2.71
C SER A 92 18.55 -9.34 3.83
N GLY A 93 17.38 -8.87 4.25
CA GLY A 93 17.25 -7.88 5.32
C GLY A 93 17.78 -8.36 6.68
N ARG A 94 18.02 -7.41 7.57
CA ARG A 94 18.53 -7.63 8.92
C ARG A 94 17.86 -6.71 9.94
N GLY A 95 17.97 -7.07 11.19
CA GLY A 95 17.41 -6.30 12.30
C GLY A 95 15.92 -6.56 12.51
N LYS A 96 15.24 -5.64 13.19
CA LYS A 96 13.81 -5.76 13.51
C LYS A 96 12.97 -5.13 12.42
N THR A 97 12.66 -5.90 11.38
CA THR A 97 11.96 -5.45 10.17
C THR A 97 10.45 -5.27 10.34
N GLY A 98 9.93 -5.34 11.57
CA GLY A 98 8.52 -5.07 11.85
C GLY A 98 7.58 -6.25 11.57
N ARG A 99 6.30 -5.99 11.82
CA ARG A 99 5.21 -6.97 11.67
C ARG A 99 4.08 -6.35 10.85
N PRO A 100 3.68 -6.96 9.72
CA PRO A 100 2.48 -6.57 9.01
C PRO A 100 1.23 -6.70 9.90
N THR A 101 0.32 -5.72 9.79
CA THR A 101 -0.92 -5.68 10.60
C THR A 101 -2.07 -6.46 9.97
N GLY A 102 -1.86 -7.00 8.77
CA GLY A 102 -2.88 -7.69 8.00
C GLY A 102 -3.47 -6.82 6.89
N LYS A 103 -4.63 -7.23 6.38
CA LYS A 103 -5.34 -6.51 5.32
C LYS A 103 -6.07 -5.29 5.88
N ILE A 104 -5.89 -4.12 5.26
CA ILE A 104 -6.46 -2.84 5.68
C ILE A 104 -7.27 -2.24 4.54
N ARG A 105 -8.47 -1.73 4.83
CA ARG A 105 -9.18 -0.84 3.91
C ARG A 105 -8.49 0.52 3.88
N ILE A 106 -8.13 1.00 2.67
CA ILE A 106 -7.47 2.28 2.48
C ILE A 106 -8.53 3.37 2.35
N ASP A 107 -8.32 4.46 3.07
CA ASP A 107 -9.07 5.71 2.95
C ASP A 107 -8.13 6.90 3.23
N ASN A 108 -8.68 8.08 3.44
CA ASN A 108 -7.90 9.29 3.75
C ASN A 108 -7.36 9.34 5.19
N VAL A 109 -7.74 8.38 6.04
CA VAL A 109 -7.23 8.28 7.42
C VAL A 109 -6.02 7.34 7.43
N PRO A 110 -4.84 7.79 7.90
CA PRO A 110 -3.66 6.93 7.98
C PRO A 110 -3.88 5.74 8.89
N LYS A 111 -3.59 4.54 8.38
CA LYS A 111 -3.68 3.27 9.11
C LYS A 111 -2.35 2.57 9.11
N VAL A 112 -1.99 1.95 10.22
CA VAL A 112 -0.71 1.24 10.37
C VAL A 112 -0.75 -0.03 9.52
N LEU A 113 0.21 -0.14 8.60
CA LEU A 113 0.41 -1.27 7.70
C LEU A 113 1.47 -2.24 8.22
N ILE A 114 2.56 -1.68 8.79
CA ILE A 114 3.65 -2.44 9.41
C ILE A 114 3.98 -1.74 10.73
N ASN A 115 4.01 -2.49 11.82
CA ASN A 115 4.34 -1.99 13.16
C ASN A 115 5.62 -2.64 13.71
N ASP A 116 6.04 -2.21 14.89
CA ASP A 116 7.18 -2.78 15.65
C ASP A 116 8.50 -2.78 14.89
N ILE A 117 8.79 -1.76 14.09
CA ILE A 117 10.02 -1.62 13.33
C ILE A 117 11.11 -1.02 14.24
N GLY A 118 12.20 -1.70 14.41
CA GLY A 118 13.39 -1.21 15.11
C GLY A 118 14.52 -0.88 14.15
N ASN A 119 15.76 -0.88 14.69
CA ASN A 119 16.95 -0.75 13.85
C ASN A 119 16.96 -1.89 12.81
N SER A 120 16.89 -1.55 11.54
CA SER A 120 16.66 -2.55 10.49
C SER A 120 17.04 -2.06 9.11
N TYR A 121 17.30 -3.03 8.26
CA TYR A 121 17.48 -2.87 6.82
C TYR A 121 16.74 -4.01 6.11
N THR A 122 15.81 -3.70 5.23
CA THR A 122 14.97 -4.70 4.57
C THR A 122 15.53 -5.24 3.26
N GLY A 123 16.67 -4.76 2.81
CA GLY A 123 17.16 -4.95 1.45
C GLY A 123 16.59 -3.90 0.49
N ASN A 124 17.01 -3.96 -0.77
CA ASN A 124 16.61 -3.02 -1.81
C ASN A 124 16.01 -3.74 -3.01
N GLY A 125 14.93 -3.19 -3.56
CA GLY A 125 14.34 -3.64 -4.82
C GLY A 125 13.32 -4.74 -4.66
N LYS A 126 13.00 -5.38 -5.78
CA LYS A 126 12.03 -6.47 -5.87
C LYS A 126 12.51 -7.70 -5.12
N ASN A 127 11.59 -8.42 -4.50
CA ASN A 127 11.85 -9.62 -3.67
C ASN A 127 12.69 -9.33 -2.42
N GLN A 128 12.71 -8.08 -1.97
CA GLN A 128 13.32 -7.63 -0.72
C GLN A 128 12.28 -6.83 0.08
N GLY A 129 12.30 -6.95 1.41
CA GLY A 129 11.34 -6.24 2.26
C GLY A 129 9.97 -6.91 2.31
N HIS A 130 8.91 -6.12 2.23
CA HIS A 130 7.53 -6.60 2.32
C HIS A 130 6.82 -6.42 0.97
N GLN A 131 6.29 -7.51 0.40
CA GLN A 131 5.46 -7.43 -0.79
C GLN A 131 4.12 -6.77 -0.43
N LEU A 132 3.68 -5.84 -1.27
CA LEU A 132 2.39 -5.22 -1.13
C LEU A 132 1.39 -5.90 -2.05
N THR A 133 0.22 -6.24 -1.52
CA THR A 133 -0.91 -6.74 -2.29
C THR A 133 -2.04 -5.73 -2.17
N LEU A 134 -2.41 -5.15 -3.30
CA LEU A 134 -3.56 -4.26 -3.43
C LEU A 134 -4.73 -5.07 -3.98
N SER A 135 -5.87 -4.95 -3.35
CA SER A 135 -7.11 -5.58 -3.81
C SER A 135 -8.28 -4.61 -3.80
N MET A 136 -9.28 -4.92 -4.60
CA MET A 136 -10.49 -4.14 -4.78
C MET A 136 -11.72 -5.02 -4.58
N VAL A 137 -12.73 -4.45 -3.95
CA VAL A 137 -14.06 -5.05 -3.79
C VAL A 137 -15.10 -4.10 -4.38
N ILE A 138 -15.97 -4.60 -5.23
CA ILE A 138 -17.17 -3.87 -5.66
C ILE A 138 -18.27 -4.19 -4.64
N THR A 139 -18.69 -3.18 -3.88
CA THR A 139 -19.68 -3.32 -2.82
C THR A 139 -21.11 -3.00 -3.29
N ASP A 140 -21.23 -2.11 -4.31
CA ASP A 140 -22.51 -1.73 -4.88
C ASP A 140 -22.35 -1.29 -6.34
N PHE A 141 -22.91 -2.07 -7.26
CA PHE A 141 -22.89 -1.77 -8.69
C PHE A 141 -23.74 -0.57 -9.09
N SER A 142 -24.81 -0.32 -8.36
CA SER A 142 -25.74 0.77 -8.68
C SER A 142 -25.12 2.16 -8.49
N LEU A 143 -24.06 2.23 -7.68
CA LEU A 143 -23.32 3.45 -7.36
C LEU A 143 -22.14 3.71 -8.30
N LEU A 144 -21.80 2.74 -9.17
CA LEU A 144 -20.66 2.87 -10.06
C LEU A 144 -20.94 3.89 -11.15
N GLN A 145 -20.05 4.86 -11.28
CA GLN A 145 -20.09 5.88 -12.32
C GLN A 145 -18.96 5.66 -13.32
N PRO A 146 -19.21 5.78 -14.64
CA PRO A 146 -18.14 5.77 -15.62
C PRO A 146 -17.17 6.93 -15.40
N GLY A 147 -15.89 6.71 -15.58
CA GLY A 147 -14.89 7.77 -15.43
C GLY A 147 -13.49 7.25 -15.20
N ASP A 148 -12.53 8.17 -15.25
CA ASP A 148 -11.14 7.95 -14.91
C ASP A 148 -10.89 8.53 -13.52
N TYR A 149 -10.39 7.69 -12.62
CA TYR A 149 -10.13 8.06 -11.25
C TYR A 149 -8.63 7.93 -10.96
N THR A 150 -8.03 8.99 -10.44
CA THR A 150 -6.62 8.98 -10.02
C THR A 150 -6.54 9.07 -8.51
N LEU A 151 -5.85 8.13 -7.90
CA LEU A 151 -5.60 8.09 -6.46
C LEU A 151 -4.11 8.15 -6.18
N TYR A 152 -3.74 8.93 -5.18
CA TYR A 152 -2.38 9.02 -4.66
C TYR A 152 -2.32 8.30 -3.32
N ILE A 153 -1.61 7.18 -3.27
CA ILE A 153 -1.39 6.41 -2.04
C ILE A 153 -0.10 6.89 -1.38
N LEU A 154 -0.21 7.32 -0.12
CA LEU A 154 0.91 7.80 0.70
C LEU A 154 1.29 6.75 1.74
N TYR A 155 2.56 6.37 1.73
CA TYR A 155 3.18 5.61 2.82
C TYR A 155 4.00 6.56 3.68
N THR A 156 3.78 6.52 4.99
CA THR A 156 4.44 7.39 5.96
C THR A 156 5.14 6.55 7.00
N LEU A 157 6.45 6.77 7.14
CA LEU A 157 7.25 6.23 8.25
C LEU A 157 7.11 7.16 9.44
N LYS A 158 6.73 6.61 10.58
CA LYS A 158 6.63 7.31 11.87
C LYS A 158 7.44 6.60 12.94
N GLN A 159 8.06 7.40 13.76
CA GLN A 159 8.74 7.00 14.99
C GLN A 159 8.01 7.60 16.18
#